data_f13e52287bf1b1acef45f7e0f26384b2
#
_entry.id   f13e52287bf1b1acef45f7e0f26384b2
#
_cell.length_a   1.000
_cell.length_b   1.000
_cell.length_c   1.000
_cell.angle_alpha   90.00
_cell.angle_beta   90.00
_cell.angle_gamma   90.00
#
_symmetry.space_group_name_H-M   'P 1'
#
loop_
_entity.id
_entity.type
_entity.pdbx_description
1 polymer ?
#
loop_
_entity_poly.entity_id
_entity_poly.type
_entity_poly.pdbx_seq_one_letter_code
_entity_poly.pdbx_strand_id
1 'polypeptide(L)'
;GIFVLPGLAVGITGSSVWLAFLVAALCILPAVLSKSELATAMPKSGGTYVYIERAFGPLFGTIAGIGLWLSLLLKSAFSLVGLSVYLYVLIEVDASYTKYIALLALLFILLLNVFGVKKVEKTQLVIVTISILSLVTIAFFGFNSFDSRLMEPVFTDGSSGFIAGVAFLYICLLYTSP
;
A
#
# COMPACT_ATOMS: atom_id res chain seq x y z
N GLY A 1 4.81 0.38 -0.16
CA GLY A 1 3.55 0.55 -0.89
C GLY A 1 3.27 2.00 -1.26
N ILE A 2 3.17 2.91 -0.29
CA ILE A 2 2.68 4.30 -0.49
C ILE A 2 3.55 5.14 -1.44
N PHE A 3 4.82 4.83 -1.59
CA PHE A 3 5.73 5.55 -2.49
C PHE A 3 5.94 4.83 -3.83
N VAL A 4 5.92 3.49 -3.86
CA VAL A 4 6.15 2.70 -5.09
C VAL A 4 4.91 2.68 -5.98
N LEU A 5 3.73 2.49 -5.38
CA LEU A 5 2.48 2.33 -6.11
C LEU A 5 2.04 3.57 -6.88
N PRO A 6 2.15 4.81 -6.34
CA PRO A 6 1.86 6.01 -7.11
C PRO A 6 2.74 6.17 -8.35
N GLY A 7 4.03 5.83 -8.26
CA GLY A 7 4.93 5.86 -9.40
C GLY A 7 4.51 4.92 -10.53
N LEU A 8 4.11 3.68 -10.17
CA LEU A 8 3.57 2.73 -11.14
C LEU A 8 2.22 3.19 -11.71
N ALA A 9 1.36 3.76 -10.87
CA ALA A 9 0.06 4.29 -11.31
C ALA A 9 0.24 5.42 -12.33
N VAL A 10 1.18 6.34 -12.09
CA VAL A 10 1.51 7.40 -13.07
C VAL A 10 1.96 6.82 -14.40
N GLY A 11 2.75 5.74 -14.39
CA GLY A 11 3.17 5.04 -15.61
C GLY A 11 2.02 4.43 -16.43
N ILE A 12 0.89 4.11 -15.77
CA ILE A 12 -0.29 3.50 -16.41
C ILE A 12 -1.31 4.55 -16.83
N THR A 13 -1.52 5.58 -15.99
CA THR A 13 -2.59 6.58 -16.17
C THR A 13 -2.11 7.91 -16.72
N GLY A 14 -0.81 8.16 -16.71
CA GLY A 14 -0.25 9.46 -17.09
C GLY A 14 -0.77 10.60 -16.18
N SER A 15 -1.14 11.72 -16.77
CA SER A 15 -1.62 12.93 -16.07
C SER A 15 -2.96 12.73 -15.33
N SER A 16 -3.76 11.72 -15.70
CA SER A 16 -5.06 11.44 -15.05
C SER A 16 -4.96 10.69 -13.73
N VAL A 17 -3.76 10.44 -13.21
CA VAL A 17 -3.54 9.67 -11.97
C VAL A 17 -4.28 10.25 -10.75
N TRP A 18 -4.36 11.56 -10.62
CA TRP A 18 -5.05 12.21 -9.51
C TRP A 18 -6.56 11.89 -9.51
N LEU A 19 -7.18 11.88 -10.69
CA LEU A 19 -8.59 11.54 -10.85
C LEU A 19 -8.83 10.04 -10.63
N ALA A 20 -7.89 9.20 -11.06
CA ALA A 20 -7.91 7.76 -10.79
C ALA A 20 -7.83 7.46 -9.29
N PHE A 21 -7.03 8.21 -8.53
CA PHE A 21 -7.00 8.10 -7.06
C PHE A 21 -8.33 8.49 -6.41
N LEU A 22 -8.97 9.58 -6.86
CA LEU A 22 -10.27 10.01 -6.33
C LEU A 22 -11.35 8.95 -6.60
N VAL A 23 -11.43 8.44 -7.82
CA VAL A 23 -12.40 7.41 -8.18
C VAL A 23 -12.14 6.12 -7.40
N ALA A 24 -10.90 5.67 -7.31
CA ALA A 24 -10.54 4.48 -6.54
C ALA A 24 -10.87 4.64 -5.04
N ALA A 25 -10.62 5.83 -4.47
CA ALA A 25 -10.97 6.14 -3.08
C ALA A 25 -12.49 6.10 -2.84
N LEU A 26 -13.29 6.64 -3.76
CA LEU A 26 -14.74 6.57 -3.68
C LEU A 26 -15.25 5.12 -3.79
N CYS A 27 -14.67 4.34 -4.70
CA CYS A 27 -15.05 2.93 -4.87
C CYS A 27 -14.71 2.06 -3.65
N ILE A 28 -13.68 2.39 -2.87
CA ILE A 28 -13.29 1.59 -1.69
C ILE A 28 -14.10 1.95 -0.45
N LEU A 29 -14.73 3.13 -0.39
CA LEU A 29 -15.49 3.59 0.78
C LEU A 29 -16.52 2.56 1.28
N PRO A 30 -17.37 1.95 0.44
CA PRO A 30 -18.33 0.95 0.90
C PRO A 30 -17.66 -0.26 1.55
N ALA A 31 -16.51 -0.70 1.00
CA ALA A 31 -15.77 -1.85 1.54
C ALA A 31 -15.17 -1.53 2.92
N VAL A 32 -14.64 -0.32 3.10
CA VAL A 32 -14.09 0.14 4.38
C VAL A 32 -15.19 0.28 5.44
N LEU A 33 -16.34 0.84 5.08
CA LEU A 33 -17.49 0.98 5.98
C LEU A 33 -18.01 -0.39 6.42
N SER A 34 -18.19 -1.33 5.50
CA SER A 34 -18.62 -2.70 5.82
C SER A 34 -17.62 -3.42 6.74
N LYS A 35 -16.31 -3.27 6.50
CA LYS A 35 -15.29 -3.82 7.41
C LYS A 35 -15.35 -3.18 8.80
N SER A 36 -15.58 -1.87 8.88
CA SER A 36 -15.71 -1.14 10.14
C SER A 36 -16.92 -1.63 10.96
N GLU A 37 -18.06 -1.84 10.31
CA GLU A 37 -19.26 -2.40 10.96
C GLU A 37 -19.01 -3.83 11.46
N LEU A 38 -18.38 -4.68 10.65
CA LEU A 38 -18.04 -6.04 11.05
C LEU A 38 -17.05 -6.06 12.23
N ALA A 39 -16.09 -5.15 12.24
CA ALA A 39 -15.12 -5.03 13.33
C ALA A 39 -15.78 -4.61 14.65
N THR A 40 -16.78 -3.73 14.61
CA THR A 40 -17.55 -3.32 15.81
C THR A 40 -18.52 -4.40 16.26
N ALA A 41 -19.14 -5.13 15.33
CA ALA A 41 -20.09 -6.19 15.63
C ALA A 41 -19.39 -7.46 16.20
N MET A 42 -18.15 -7.72 15.80
CA MET A 42 -17.39 -8.90 16.21
C MET A 42 -15.97 -8.50 16.66
N PRO A 43 -15.80 -7.96 17.87
CA PRO A 43 -14.49 -7.53 18.39
C PRO A 43 -13.63 -8.73 18.83
N LYS A 44 -13.22 -9.57 17.87
CA LYS A 44 -12.32 -10.69 18.09
C LYS A 44 -11.05 -10.53 17.27
N SER A 45 -9.92 -10.95 17.84
CA SER A 45 -8.66 -11.03 17.12
C SER A 45 -8.75 -12.12 16.03
N GLY A 46 -8.36 -11.78 14.80
CA GLY A 46 -8.41 -12.68 13.64
C GLY A 46 -8.92 -12.02 12.35
N GLY A 47 -9.50 -10.82 12.44
CA GLY A 47 -9.91 -10.01 11.29
C GLY A 47 -10.86 -10.75 10.34
N THR A 48 -10.63 -10.60 9.05
CA THR A 48 -11.48 -11.12 7.97
C THR A 48 -11.69 -12.64 8.04
N TYR A 49 -10.71 -13.40 8.54
CA TYR A 49 -10.84 -14.84 8.76
C TYR A 49 -12.05 -15.18 9.64
N VAL A 50 -12.17 -14.52 10.80
CA VAL A 50 -13.24 -14.78 11.76
C VAL A 50 -14.63 -14.45 11.22
N TYR A 51 -14.72 -13.38 10.40
CA TYR A 51 -15.98 -12.97 9.80
C TYR A 51 -16.47 -14.02 8.78
N ILE A 52 -15.54 -14.51 7.94
CA ILE A 52 -15.86 -15.53 6.92
C ILE A 52 -16.19 -16.88 7.59
N GLU A 53 -15.43 -17.29 8.60
CA GLU A 53 -15.68 -18.51 9.34
C GLU A 53 -17.08 -18.53 9.97
N ARG A 54 -17.51 -17.42 10.55
CA ARG A 54 -18.84 -17.32 11.16
C ARG A 54 -19.98 -17.26 10.16
N ALA A 55 -19.76 -16.62 9.00
CA ALA A 55 -20.79 -16.47 7.98
C ALA A 55 -20.96 -17.70 7.10
N PHE A 56 -19.84 -18.36 6.74
CA PHE A 56 -19.80 -19.42 5.73
C PHE A 56 -19.26 -20.77 6.25
N GLY A 57 -18.88 -20.83 7.52
CA GLY A 57 -18.36 -22.03 8.15
C GLY A 57 -16.84 -22.18 8.08
N PRO A 58 -16.30 -23.22 8.78
CA PRO A 58 -14.85 -23.35 9.01
C PRO A 58 -14.04 -23.62 7.75
N LEU A 59 -14.62 -24.28 6.74
CA LEU A 59 -13.93 -24.57 5.49
C LEU A 59 -13.60 -23.30 4.73
N PHE A 60 -14.57 -22.42 4.54
CA PHE A 60 -14.37 -21.15 3.87
C PHE A 60 -13.49 -20.19 4.71
N GLY A 61 -13.63 -20.24 6.02
CA GLY A 61 -12.74 -19.54 6.94
C GLY A 61 -11.28 -19.94 6.75
N THR A 62 -10.99 -21.23 6.68
CA THR A 62 -9.62 -21.75 6.50
C THR A 62 -9.03 -21.30 5.16
N ILE A 63 -9.79 -21.40 4.07
CA ILE A 63 -9.35 -20.93 2.74
C ILE A 63 -9.05 -19.43 2.76
N ALA A 64 -9.93 -18.64 3.36
CA ALA A 64 -9.75 -17.19 3.49
C ALA A 64 -8.53 -16.86 4.38
N GLY A 65 -8.29 -17.59 5.44
CA GLY A 65 -7.14 -17.44 6.33
C GLY A 65 -5.82 -17.69 5.61
N ILE A 66 -5.72 -18.78 4.85
CA ILE A 66 -4.55 -19.10 4.03
C ILE A 66 -4.33 -18.04 2.96
N GLY A 67 -5.40 -17.60 2.28
CA GLY A 67 -5.35 -16.53 1.30
C GLY A 67 -4.86 -15.20 1.88
N LEU A 68 -5.34 -14.84 3.06
CA LEU A 68 -4.91 -13.64 3.78
C LEU A 68 -3.42 -13.72 4.17
N TRP A 69 -2.99 -14.86 4.71
CA TRP A 69 -1.59 -15.10 5.07
C TRP A 69 -0.66 -14.98 3.85
N LEU A 70 -1.00 -15.64 2.75
CA LEU A 70 -0.24 -15.57 1.51
C LEU A 70 -0.19 -14.15 0.94
N SER A 71 -1.31 -13.43 0.99
CA SER A 71 -1.40 -12.03 0.57
C SER A 71 -0.47 -11.13 1.38
N LEU A 72 -0.41 -11.30 2.70
CA LEU A 72 0.49 -10.54 3.57
C LEU A 72 1.96 -10.86 3.31
N LEU A 73 2.30 -12.12 3.02
CA LEU A 73 3.66 -12.52 2.63
C LEU A 73 4.09 -11.86 1.32
N LEU A 74 3.25 -11.93 0.29
CA LEU A 74 3.53 -11.31 -1.00
C LEU A 74 3.67 -9.78 -0.88
N LYS A 75 2.81 -9.15 -0.09
CA LYS A 75 2.88 -7.71 0.20
C LYS A 75 4.20 -7.33 0.87
N SER A 76 4.67 -8.12 1.84
CA SER A 76 5.94 -7.90 2.52
C SER A 76 7.12 -8.06 1.58
N ALA A 77 7.12 -9.11 0.75
CA ALA A 77 8.15 -9.35 -0.25
C ALA A 77 8.21 -8.20 -1.27
N PHE A 78 7.07 -7.76 -1.79
CA PHE A 78 6.98 -6.64 -2.72
C PHE A 78 7.47 -5.33 -2.09
N SER A 79 7.20 -5.11 -0.81
CA SER A 79 7.67 -3.94 -0.08
C SER A 79 9.19 -3.91 0.07
N LEU A 80 9.82 -5.07 0.31
CA LEU A 80 11.29 -5.21 0.39
C LEU A 80 11.96 -4.95 -0.96
N VAL A 81 11.39 -5.49 -2.04
CA VAL A 81 11.89 -5.21 -3.40
C VAL A 81 11.76 -3.72 -3.71
N GLY A 82 10.63 -3.10 -3.39
CA GLY A 82 10.45 -1.66 -3.55
C GLY A 82 11.48 -0.83 -2.78
N LEU A 83 11.78 -1.21 -1.53
CA LEU A 83 12.80 -0.54 -0.73
C LEU A 83 14.17 -0.61 -1.39
N SER A 84 14.56 -1.78 -1.90
CA SER A 84 15.86 -1.96 -2.55
C SER A 84 15.99 -1.17 -3.86
N VAL A 85 14.90 -1.04 -4.64
CA VAL A 85 14.89 -0.21 -5.85
C VAL A 85 15.08 1.27 -5.50
N TYR A 86 14.42 1.77 -4.44
CA TYR A 86 14.62 3.15 -3.99
C TYR A 86 16.04 3.42 -3.51
N LEU A 87 16.62 2.49 -2.77
CA LEU A 87 18.00 2.61 -2.31
C LEU A 87 19.00 2.58 -3.48
N TYR A 88 18.72 1.78 -4.51
CA TYR A 88 19.51 1.78 -5.74
C TYR A 88 19.53 3.19 -6.40
N VAL A 89 18.38 3.84 -6.49
CA VAL A 89 18.27 5.18 -7.09
C VAL A 89 18.94 6.26 -6.23
N LEU A 90 18.88 6.14 -4.89
CA LEU A 90 19.40 7.14 -3.96
C LEU A 90 20.94 7.07 -3.79
N ILE A 91 21.52 5.87 -3.81
CA ILE A 91 22.92 5.64 -3.41
C ILE A 91 23.76 5.20 -4.60
N GLU A 92 23.19 5.07 -5.81
CA GLU A 92 23.85 4.61 -7.04
C GLU A 92 24.60 3.26 -6.85
N VAL A 93 24.04 2.37 -6.02
CA VAL A 93 24.64 1.06 -5.71
C VAL A 93 24.35 0.10 -6.86
N ASP A 94 25.36 -0.67 -7.29
CA ASP A 94 25.20 -1.69 -8.33
C ASP A 94 24.01 -2.64 -8.06
N ALA A 95 23.28 -2.98 -9.10
CA ALA A 95 22.12 -3.87 -9.04
C ALA A 95 22.40 -5.21 -8.34
N SER A 96 23.65 -5.67 -8.34
CA SER A 96 24.08 -6.88 -7.64
C SER A 96 23.91 -6.81 -6.12
N TYR A 97 24.01 -5.61 -5.52
CA TYR A 97 23.88 -5.41 -4.07
C TYR A 97 22.44 -5.26 -3.60
N THR A 98 21.49 -5.01 -4.50
CA THR A 98 20.06 -4.84 -4.20
C THR A 98 19.51 -6.04 -3.40
N LYS A 99 19.91 -7.25 -3.76
CA LYS A 99 19.51 -8.48 -3.06
C LYS A 99 20.03 -8.53 -1.62
N TYR A 100 21.27 -8.11 -1.41
CA TYR A 100 21.88 -8.10 -0.05
C TYR A 100 21.25 -7.03 0.84
N ILE A 101 20.92 -5.87 0.26
CA ILE A 101 20.22 -4.79 0.98
C ILE A 101 18.83 -5.23 1.43
N ALA A 102 18.06 -5.88 0.54
CA ALA A 102 16.75 -6.44 0.89
C ALA A 102 16.85 -7.49 2.01
N LEU A 103 17.88 -8.34 1.95
CA LEU A 103 18.12 -9.39 2.94
C LEU A 103 18.54 -8.81 4.29
N LEU A 104 19.35 -7.76 4.28
CA LEU A 104 19.77 -7.04 5.48
C LEU A 104 18.59 -6.30 6.12
N ALA A 105 17.74 -5.67 5.33
CA ALA A 105 16.49 -5.04 5.81
C ALA A 105 15.54 -6.08 6.42
N LEU A 106 15.40 -7.25 5.80
CA LEU A 106 14.61 -8.36 6.33
C LEU A 106 15.14 -8.82 7.68
N LEU A 107 16.46 -9.02 7.79
CA LEU A 107 17.12 -9.42 9.04
C LEU A 107 16.91 -8.38 10.13
N PHE A 108 17.03 -7.10 9.81
CA PHE A 108 16.78 -6.02 10.75
C PHE A 108 15.35 -6.00 11.27
N ILE A 109 14.36 -6.16 10.40
CA ILE A 109 12.95 -6.26 10.78
C ILE A 109 12.71 -7.49 11.66
N LEU A 110 13.34 -8.62 11.32
CA LEU A 110 13.22 -9.86 12.09
C LEU A 110 13.79 -9.68 13.50
N LEU A 111 14.96 -9.06 13.63
CA LEU A 111 15.56 -8.73 14.92
C LEU A 111 14.67 -7.82 15.76
N LEU A 112 14.08 -6.76 15.15
CA LEU A 112 13.14 -5.89 15.84
C LEU A 112 11.93 -6.66 16.39
N ASN A 113 11.41 -7.61 15.62
CA ASN A 113 10.28 -8.46 16.05
C ASN A 113 10.65 -9.37 17.25
N VAL A 114 11.87 -9.89 17.29
CA VAL A 114 12.37 -10.70 18.42
C VAL A 114 12.46 -9.88 19.71
N PHE A 115 12.79 -8.58 19.62
CA PHE A 115 12.89 -7.68 20.78
C PHE A 115 11.55 -7.25 21.38
N GLY A 116 10.43 -7.67 20.77
CA GLY A 116 9.08 -7.53 21.30
C GLY A 116 8.21 -6.48 20.63
N VAL A 117 6.92 -6.79 20.59
CA VAL A 117 5.86 -6.07 19.86
C VAL A 117 5.79 -4.57 20.23
N LYS A 118 6.00 -4.23 21.50
CA LYS A 118 5.95 -2.83 21.96
C LYS A 118 7.03 -1.92 21.33
N LYS A 119 8.21 -2.48 21.02
CA LYS A 119 9.27 -1.73 20.33
C LYS A 119 8.95 -1.52 18.86
N VAL A 120 8.36 -2.55 18.23
CA VAL A 120 7.90 -2.51 16.84
C VAL A 120 6.83 -1.44 16.66
N GLU A 121 5.86 -1.36 17.57
CA GLU A 121 4.79 -0.36 17.56
C GLU A 121 5.33 1.07 17.61
N LYS A 122 6.26 1.36 18.53
CA LYS A 122 6.92 2.68 18.61
C LYS A 122 7.68 3.02 17.34
N THR A 123 8.44 2.08 16.80
CA THR A 123 9.20 2.28 15.56
C THR A 123 8.26 2.54 14.38
N GLN A 124 7.16 1.79 14.30
CA GLN A 124 6.14 1.99 13.28
C GLN A 124 5.50 3.39 13.38
N LEU A 125 5.16 3.84 14.59
CA LEU A 125 4.58 5.17 14.81
C LEU A 125 5.53 6.28 14.34
N VAL A 126 6.82 6.18 14.65
CA VAL A 126 7.84 7.15 14.19
C VAL A 126 7.93 7.15 12.66
N ILE A 127 8.00 5.98 12.03
CA ILE A 127 8.08 5.87 10.55
C ILE A 127 6.83 6.46 9.89
N VAL A 128 5.64 6.16 10.41
CA VAL A 128 4.38 6.70 9.89
C VAL A 128 4.32 8.22 10.03
N THR A 129 4.74 8.75 11.19
CA THR A 129 4.76 10.20 11.42
C THR A 129 5.71 10.91 10.44
N ILE A 130 6.93 10.38 10.24
CA ILE A 130 7.89 10.91 9.27
C ILE A 130 7.30 10.85 7.84
N SER A 131 6.64 9.75 7.48
CA SER A 131 6.01 9.59 6.17
C SER A 131 4.89 10.61 5.94
N ILE A 132 4.05 10.86 6.93
CA ILE A 132 2.98 11.86 6.85
C ILE A 132 3.57 13.26 6.70
N LEU A 133 4.57 13.61 7.52
CA LEU A 133 5.25 14.89 7.42
C LEU A 133 5.88 15.09 6.04
N SER A 134 6.53 14.07 5.50
CA SER A 134 7.11 14.11 4.16
C SER A 134 6.04 14.35 3.10
N LEU A 135 4.90 13.65 3.16
CA LEU A 135 3.79 13.84 2.22
C LEU A 135 3.18 15.24 2.31
N VAL A 136 2.99 15.76 3.53
CA VAL A 136 2.49 17.13 3.74
C VAL A 136 3.47 18.16 3.18
N THR A 137 4.77 17.96 3.38
CA THR A 137 5.81 18.84 2.85
C THR A 137 5.80 18.85 1.32
N ILE A 138 5.74 17.66 0.70
CA ILE A 138 5.65 17.53 -0.77
C ILE A 138 4.37 18.21 -1.30
N ALA A 139 3.23 18.02 -0.63
CA ALA A 139 1.97 18.63 -1.00
C ALA A 139 2.04 20.16 -0.90
N PHE A 140 2.64 20.70 0.16
CA PHE A 140 2.78 22.14 0.36
C PHE A 140 3.67 22.80 -0.70
N PHE A 141 4.83 22.21 -0.97
CA PHE A 141 5.73 22.72 -2.02
C PHE A 141 5.15 22.51 -3.43
N GLY A 142 4.49 21.36 -3.67
CA GLY A 142 3.84 21.08 -4.94
C GLY A 142 2.67 22.02 -5.24
N PHE A 143 1.93 22.43 -4.21
CA PHE A 143 0.84 23.40 -4.37
C PHE A 143 1.34 24.77 -4.83
N ASN A 144 2.51 25.20 -4.35
CA ASN A 144 3.14 26.47 -4.75
C ASN A 144 3.68 26.45 -6.19
N SER A 145 4.01 25.26 -6.70
CA SER A 145 4.57 25.06 -8.06
C SER A 145 3.52 24.48 -9.03
N PHE A 146 2.24 24.59 -8.68
CA PHE A 146 1.16 24.00 -9.46
C PHE A 146 0.98 24.76 -10.79
N ASP A 147 1.27 24.09 -11.90
CA ASP A 147 0.98 24.57 -13.25
C ASP A 147 -0.16 23.73 -13.86
N SER A 148 -1.30 24.37 -14.09
CA SER A 148 -2.48 23.73 -14.68
C SER A 148 -2.23 23.15 -16.08
N ARG A 149 -1.21 23.64 -16.80
CA ARG A 149 -0.83 23.11 -18.12
C ARG A 149 -0.31 21.69 -18.09
N LEU A 150 0.23 21.24 -16.95
CA LEU A 150 0.70 19.86 -16.75
C LEU A 150 -0.45 18.85 -16.62
N MET A 151 -1.69 19.31 -16.45
CA MET A 151 -2.87 18.45 -16.41
C MET A 151 -3.47 18.16 -17.79
N GLU A 152 -3.02 18.81 -18.85
CA GLU A 152 -3.48 18.58 -20.22
C GLU A 152 -2.45 17.75 -21.01
N PRO A 153 -2.89 16.71 -21.75
CA PRO A 153 -4.23 16.15 -21.85
C PRO A 153 -4.58 15.27 -20.66
N VAL A 154 -5.82 15.39 -20.15
CA VAL A 154 -6.29 14.63 -18.97
C VAL A 154 -6.24 13.10 -19.19
N PHE A 155 -6.38 12.64 -20.43
CA PHE A 155 -6.32 11.22 -20.80
C PHE A 155 -5.19 10.98 -21.82
N THR A 156 -3.96 10.84 -21.35
CA THR A 156 -2.79 10.58 -22.20
C THR A 156 -2.87 9.22 -22.90
N ASP A 157 -3.35 8.18 -22.22
CA ASP A 157 -3.46 6.81 -22.74
C ASP A 157 -4.93 6.40 -23.00
N GLY A 158 -5.81 7.36 -23.17
CA GLY A 158 -7.24 7.13 -23.43
C GLY A 158 -8.01 6.59 -22.21
N SER A 159 -9.29 6.24 -22.45
CA SER A 159 -10.17 5.72 -21.39
C SER A 159 -9.74 4.35 -20.86
N SER A 160 -9.05 3.54 -21.64
CA SER A 160 -8.57 2.22 -21.25
C SER A 160 -7.43 2.30 -20.22
N GLY A 161 -6.48 3.22 -20.40
CA GLY A 161 -5.40 3.45 -19.43
C GLY A 161 -5.94 3.99 -18.11
N PHE A 162 -6.92 4.89 -18.15
CA PHE A 162 -7.58 5.40 -16.95
C PHE A 162 -8.30 4.29 -16.17
N ILE A 163 -9.12 3.46 -16.81
CA ILE A 163 -9.84 2.35 -16.15
C ILE A 163 -8.85 1.33 -15.56
N ALA A 164 -7.80 0.99 -16.30
CA ALA A 164 -6.73 0.11 -15.79
C ALA A 164 -6.05 0.70 -14.55
N GLY A 165 -5.77 1.99 -14.55
CA GLY A 165 -5.19 2.67 -13.40
C GLY A 165 -6.12 2.74 -12.20
N VAL A 166 -7.41 3.01 -12.39
CA VAL A 166 -8.42 2.97 -11.33
C VAL A 166 -8.50 1.57 -10.72
N ALA A 167 -8.54 0.52 -11.55
CA ALA A 167 -8.57 -0.87 -11.09
C ALA A 167 -7.30 -1.22 -10.30
N PHE A 168 -6.14 -0.81 -10.79
CA PHE A 168 -4.85 -1.01 -10.11
C PHE A 168 -4.82 -0.32 -8.76
N LEU A 169 -5.23 0.95 -8.70
CA LEU A 169 -5.28 1.73 -7.45
C LEU A 169 -6.32 1.20 -6.47
N TYR A 170 -7.48 0.75 -6.97
CA TYR A 170 -8.50 0.11 -6.15
C TYR A 170 -7.96 -1.13 -5.44
N ILE A 171 -7.30 -2.02 -6.19
CA ILE A 171 -6.65 -3.21 -5.61
C ILE A 171 -5.61 -2.81 -4.59
N CYS A 172 -4.77 -1.82 -4.89
CA CYS A 172 -3.74 -1.32 -3.98
C CYS A 172 -4.31 -0.76 -2.67
N LEU A 173 -5.38 0.03 -2.76
CA LEU A 173 -6.07 0.60 -1.59
C LEU A 173 -6.80 -0.48 -0.79
N LEU A 174 -7.44 -1.45 -1.47
CA LEU A 174 -8.11 -2.56 -0.81
C LEU A 174 -7.14 -3.40 0.03
N TYR A 175 -5.94 -3.65 -0.49
CA TYR A 175 -4.89 -4.38 0.23
C TYR A 175 -4.23 -3.58 1.36
N THR A 176 -4.33 -2.25 1.35
CA THR A 176 -3.77 -1.40 2.42
C THR A 176 -4.76 -1.10 3.53
N SER A 177 -6.06 -1.31 3.31
CA SER A 177 -7.07 -1.18 4.38
C SER A 177 -6.90 -2.34 5.38
N PRO A 178 -6.75 -2.05 6.68
CA PRO A 178 -6.63 -3.05 7.75
C PRO A 178 -7.87 -3.92 7.88
#